data_84b2e0ed5326a12630fdac2928dd021e
#
_entry.id   84b2e0ed5326a12630fdac2928dd021e
#
_cell.length_a   1.000
_cell.length_b   1.000
_cell.length_c   1.000
_cell.angle_alpha   90.00
_cell.angle_beta   90.00
_cell.angle_gamma   90.00
#
_symmetry.space_group_name_H-M   'P 1'
#
loop_
_entity.id
_entity.type
_entity.pdbx_description
1 polymer ?
#
loop_
_entity_poly.entity_id
_entity_poly.type
_entity_poly.pdbx_seq_one_letter_code
_entity_poly.pdbx_strand_id
1 'polypeptide(L)'
;MQVHDVMSTSIVTARKTDSVRSIVIKMMNRNCGAIPVVDGDARLIGMVTLRDVLLPLYPNYGEYIHDNVHSRDFVEMEEGYPEALGRKVEEIMSQNPLTVAPNAPVLEAASYMGLKNFRRIPVIDKGMLVGMLSIGDINRGLFFEKGMRG
;
A
#
# COMPACT_ATOMS: atom_id res chain seq x y z
N MET A 1 4.99 -1.09 -23.63
CA MET A 1 5.64 -1.41 -22.33
C MET A 1 4.61 -2.04 -21.41
N GLN A 2 4.94 -3.20 -20.90
CA GLN A 2 4.07 -3.93 -19.99
C GLN A 2 4.52 -3.75 -18.55
N VAL A 3 3.62 -4.03 -17.62
CA VAL A 3 3.87 -3.88 -16.19
C VAL A 3 5.13 -4.64 -15.76
N HIS A 4 5.29 -5.89 -16.22
CA HIS A 4 6.45 -6.71 -15.84
C HIS A 4 7.78 -6.11 -16.28
N ASP A 5 7.79 -5.22 -17.27
CA ASP A 5 9.04 -4.58 -17.74
C ASP A 5 9.60 -3.59 -16.71
N VAL A 6 8.75 -3.04 -15.85
CA VAL A 6 9.14 -1.96 -14.94
C VAL A 6 8.83 -2.22 -13.47
N MET A 7 8.04 -3.24 -13.15
CA MET A 7 7.68 -3.55 -11.76
C MET A 7 8.91 -3.94 -10.94
N SER A 8 8.82 -3.72 -9.62
CA SER A 8 9.82 -4.23 -8.69
C SER A 8 9.43 -5.65 -8.28
N THR A 9 10.41 -6.55 -8.31
CA THR A 9 10.26 -7.94 -7.82
C THR A 9 10.86 -8.12 -6.43
N SER A 10 11.59 -7.13 -5.94
CA SER A 10 12.11 -7.11 -4.57
C SER A 10 11.02 -6.62 -3.63
N ILE A 11 10.12 -7.52 -3.22
CA ILE A 11 8.90 -7.16 -2.52
C ILE A 11 9.05 -7.44 -1.03
N VAL A 12 8.71 -6.43 -0.22
CA VAL A 12 8.53 -6.60 1.22
C VAL A 12 7.06 -6.97 1.43
N THR A 13 6.83 -8.08 2.12
CA THR A 13 5.47 -8.56 2.37
C THR A 13 5.18 -8.65 3.85
N ALA A 14 3.90 -8.72 4.20
CA ALA A 14 3.43 -8.96 5.54
C ALA A 14 2.51 -10.18 5.54
N ARG A 15 2.37 -10.79 6.71
CA ARG A 15 1.39 -11.85 6.97
C ARG A 15 0.28 -11.26 7.83
N LYS A 16 -0.92 -11.79 7.71
CA LYS A 16 -2.08 -11.25 8.45
C LYS A 16 -1.91 -11.31 9.97
N THR A 17 -1.08 -12.25 10.45
CA THR A 17 -0.82 -12.42 11.89
C THR A 17 0.37 -11.60 12.40
N ASP A 18 1.07 -10.91 11.52
CA ASP A 18 2.17 -10.01 11.93
C ASP A 18 1.62 -8.87 12.78
N SER A 19 2.44 -8.40 13.72
CA SER A 19 2.08 -7.20 14.48
C SER A 19 2.22 -5.95 13.61
N VAL A 20 1.38 -4.97 13.87
CA VAL A 20 1.48 -3.67 13.19
C VAL A 20 2.86 -3.06 13.44
N ARG A 21 3.40 -3.19 14.65
CA ARG A 21 4.75 -2.70 14.97
C ARG A 21 5.79 -3.27 14.00
N SER A 22 5.74 -4.57 13.75
CA SER A 22 6.75 -5.21 12.88
C SER A 22 6.70 -4.68 11.45
N ILE A 23 5.50 -4.40 10.92
CA ILE A 23 5.40 -3.87 9.57
C ILE A 23 5.75 -2.41 9.47
N VAL A 24 5.50 -1.62 10.53
CA VAL A 24 5.94 -0.22 10.57
C VAL A 24 7.47 -0.16 10.51
N ILE A 25 8.15 -1.04 11.25
CA ILE A 25 9.61 -1.12 11.20
C ILE A 25 10.08 -1.47 9.79
N LYS A 26 9.44 -2.44 9.13
CA LYS A 26 9.76 -2.79 7.74
C LYS A 26 9.58 -1.61 6.81
N MET A 27 8.46 -0.89 6.94
CA MET A 27 8.18 0.29 6.11
C MET A 27 9.23 1.37 6.30
N MET A 28 9.62 1.62 7.54
CA MET A 28 10.66 2.62 7.85
C MET A 28 12.01 2.22 7.26
N ASN A 29 12.40 0.96 7.40
CA ASN A 29 13.69 0.47 6.93
C ASN A 29 13.77 0.45 5.39
N ARG A 30 12.65 0.21 4.72
CA ARG A 30 12.59 0.16 3.26
C ARG A 30 12.10 1.45 2.64
N ASN A 31 11.80 2.45 3.46
CA ASN A 31 11.29 3.75 3.03
C ASN A 31 10.09 3.57 2.08
N CYS A 32 9.15 2.73 2.46
CA CYS A 32 7.92 2.50 1.71
C CYS A 32 6.71 2.73 2.60
N GLY A 33 5.61 3.16 2.02
CA GLY A 33 4.39 3.49 2.75
C GLY A 33 3.25 2.49 2.56
N ALA A 34 3.50 1.39 1.84
CA ALA A 34 2.50 0.37 1.58
C ALA A 34 3.16 -0.99 1.42
N ILE A 35 2.57 -2.02 2.01
CA ILE A 35 3.09 -3.39 1.97
C ILE A 35 1.94 -4.33 1.62
N PRO A 36 2.12 -5.24 0.63
CA PRO A 36 1.14 -6.28 0.36
C PRO A 36 1.14 -7.35 1.45
N VAL A 37 -0.05 -7.85 1.76
CA VAL A 37 -0.24 -8.91 2.75
C VAL A 37 -0.53 -10.21 1.98
N VAL A 38 0.24 -11.24 2.26
CA VAL A 38 0.13 -12.52 1.56
C VAL A 38 -0.10 -13.65 2.56
N ASP A 39 -0.65 -14.76 2.06
CA ASP A 39 -0.79 -15.99 2.83
C ASP A 39 0.45 -16.88 2.66
N GLY A 40 0.40 -18.12 3.21
CA GLY A 40 1.51 -19.06 3.14
C GLY A 40 1.88 -19.52 1.74
N ASP A 41 1.00 -19.35 0.77
CA ASP A 41 1.21 -19.73 -0.63
C ASP A 41 1.51 -18.54 -1.53
N ALA A 42 1.91 -17.41 -0.93
CA ALA A 42 2.22 -16.15 -1.63
C ALA A 42 1.01 -15.55 -2.37
N ARG A 43 -0.20 -15.93 -1.99
CA ARG A 43 -1.42 -15.32 -2.53
C ARG A 43 -1.68 -13.99 -1.84
N LEU A 44 -2.02 -12.99 -2.64
CA LEU A 44 -2.35 -11.66 -2.11
C LEU A 44 -3.70 -11.71 -1.40
N ILE A 45 -3.73 -11.28 -0.14
CA ILE A 45 -4.96 -11.24 0.67
C ILE A 45 -5.32 -9.82 1.12
N GLY A 46 -4.41 -8.87 1.02
CA GLY A 46 -4.70 -7.50 1.42
C GLY A 46 -3.55 -6.56 1.18
N MET A 47 -3.77 -5.30 1.54
CA MET A 47 -2.74 -4.26 1.54
C MET A 47 -2.81 -3.51 2.85
N VAL A 48 -1.65 -3.09 3.35
CA VAL A 48 -1.58 -2.24 4.53
C VAL A 48 -0.71 -1.03 4.21
N THR A 49 -1.19 0.15 4.64
CA THR A 49 -0.49 1.41 4.42
C THR A 49 -0.19 2.08 5.75
N LEU A 50 0.70 3.06 5.73
CA LEU A 50 0.96 3.88 6.92
C LEU A 50 -0.29 4.60 7.39
N ARG A 51 -1.19 4.96 6.48
CA ARG A 51 -2.47 5.57 6.83
C ARG A 51 -3.33 4.61 7.66
N ASP A 52 -3.34 3.33 7.28
CA ASP A 52 -4.09 2.30 8.02
C ASP A 52 -3.60 2.17 9.46
N VAL A 53 -2.31 2.38 9.70
CA VAL A 53 -1.71 2.35 11.04
C VAL A 53 -2.25 3.49 11.90
N LEU A 54 -2.47 4.67 11.31
CA LEU A 54 -2.91 5.86 12.03
C LEU A 54 -4.42 5.93 12.24
N LEU A 55 -5.21 5.28 11.37
CA LEU A 55 -6.67 5.35 11.45
C LEU A 55 -7.25 4.97 12.81
N PRO A 56 -6.75 3.94 13.52
CA PRO A 56 -7.27 3.59 14.84
C PRO A 56 -7.12 4.68 15.89
N LEU A 57 -6.28 5.69 15.66
CA LEU A 57 -6.13 6.80 16.59
C LEU A 57 -7.33 7.75 16.56
N TYR A 58 -8.09 7.74 15.48
CA TYR A 58 -9.25 8.60 15.30
C TYR A 58 -10.51 7.84 15.78
N PRO A 59 -11.21 8.36 16.80
CA PRO A 59 -12.47 7.75 17.22
C PRO A 59 -13.52 7.99 16.13
N ASN A 60 -14.22 6.92 15.71
CA ASN A 60 -15.32 7.02 14.75
C ASN A 60 -14.92 7.81 13.50
N TYR A 61 -14.02 7.25 12.68
CA TYR A 61 -13.46 7.92 11.51
C TYR A 61 -14.51 8.57 10.61
N GLY A 62 -15.67 7.92 10.43
CA GLY A 62 -16.76 8.48 9.66
C GLY A 62 -17.33 9.76 10.24
N GLU A 63 -17.41 9.85 11.56
CA GLU A 63 -17.86 11.05 12.25
C GLU A 63 -16.80 12.14 12.20
N TYR A 64 -15.52 11.74 12.23
CA TYR A 64 -14.40 12.68 12.14
C TYR A 64 -14.48 13.57 10.90
N ILE A 65 -14.88 13.00 9.76
CA ILE A 65 -15.00 13.74 8.51
C ILE A 65 -16.08 14.83 8.62
N HIS A 66 -17.14 14.59 9.39
CA HIS A 66 -18.27 15.51 9.52
C HIS A 66 -18.18 16.40 10.74
N ASP A 67 -17.23 16.14 11.63
CA ASP A 67 -17.07 16.88 12.86
C ASP A 67 -16.22 18.12 12.68
N ASN A 68 -16.38 19.06 13.63
CA ASN A 68 -15.49 20.20 13.71
C ASN A 68 -14.10 19.74 14.16
N VAL A 69 -13.14 19.84 13.27
CA VAL A 69 -11.75 19.44 13.53
C VAL A 69 -11.19 20.10 14.78
N HIS A 70 -11.62 21.35 15.07
CA HIS A 70 -11.12 22.12 16.20
C HIS A 70 -11.61 21.60 17.56
N SER A 71 -12.61 20.70 17.57
CA SER A 71 -13.11 20.09 18.81
C SER A 71 -12.27 18.87 19.24
N ARG A 72 -11.30 18.45 18.42
CA ARG A 72 -10.47 17.29 18.67
C ARG A 72 -9.20 17.66 19.41
N ASP A 73 -8.81 16.86 20.40
CA ASP A 73 -7.50 16.97 21.04
C ASP A 73 -6.53 16.02 20.31
N PHE A 74 -5.85 16.54 19.32
CA PHE A 74 -4.93 15.75 18.50
C PHE A 74 -3.73 15.28 19.30
N VAL A 75 -3.27 16.05 20.27
CA VAL A 75 -2.13 15.64 21.10
C VAL A 75 -2.51 14.43 21.97
N GLU A 76 -3.70 14.44 22.55
CA GLU A 76 -4.18 13.32 23.37
C GLU A 76 -4.32 12.05 22.51
N MET A 77 -4.73 12.19 21.26
CA MET A 77 -4.91 11.05 20.34
C MET A 77 -3.60 10.29 20.12
N GLU A 78 -2.44 10.95 20.22
CA GLU A 78 -1.15 10.29 20.08
C GLU A 78 -0.91 9.21 21.15
N GLU A 79 -1.54 9.34 22.30
CA GLU A 79 -1.39 8.39 23.40
C GLU A 79 -1.89 6.98 23.03
N GLY A 80 -2.73 6.87 22.02
CA GLY A 80 -3.23 5.59 21.52
C GLY A 80 -2.26 4.85 20.59
N TYR A 81 -1.16 5.48 20.20
CA TYR A 81 -0.27 4.90 19.20
C TYR A 81 0.39 3.59 19.66
N PRO A 82 0.91 3.47 20.89
CA PRO A 82 1.48 2.19 21.34
C PRO A 82 0.49 1.03 21.28
N GLU A 83 -0.76 1.27 21.60
CA GLU A 83 -1.82 0.25 21.51
C GLU A 83 -2.08 -0.13 20.05
N ALA A 84 -2.12 0.85 19.15
CA ALA A 84 -2.30 0.61 17.72
C ALA A 84 -1.19 -0.28 17.16
N LEU A 85 0.05 -0.09 17.61
CA LEU A 85 1.19 -0.91 17.19
C LEU A 85 1.08 -2.38 17.65
N GLY A 86 0.32 -2.63 18.70
CA GLY A 86 0.10 -3.99 19.23
C GLY A 86 -0.95 -4.80 18.48
N ARG A 87 -1.68 -4.16 17.55
CA ARG A 87 -2.70 -4.85 16.75
C ARG A 87 -2.04 -5.77 15.71
N LYS A 88 -2.84 -6.67 15.17
CA LYS A 88 -2.43 -7.53 14.06
C LYS A 88 -2.75 -6.86 12.73
N VAL A 89 -1.95 -7.17 11.73
CA VAL A 89 -2.12 -6.64 10.36
C VAL A 89 -3.55 -6.90 9.85
N GLU A 90 -4.11 -8.08 10.11
CA GLU A 90 -5.46 -8.43 9.66
C GLU A 90 -6.54 -7.48 10.18
N GLU A 91 -6.29 -6.81 11.30
CA GLU A 91 -7.26 -5.88 11.89
C GLU A 91 -7.30 -4.52 11.19
N ILE A 92 -6.24 -4.18 10.44
CA ILE A 92 -6.15 -2.85 9.82
C ILE A 92 -5.99 -2.89 8.29
N MET A 93 -5.66 -4.04 7.70
CA MET A 93 -5.43 -4.14 6.26
C MET A 93 -6.71 -3.92 5.47
N SER A 94 -6.57 -3.40 4.25
CA SER A 94 -7.64 -3.38 3.27
C SER A 94 -7.72 -4.74 2.59
N GLN A 95 -8.91 -5.32 2.51
CA GLN A 95 -9.14 -6.58 1.81
C GLN A 95 -9.44 -6.31 0.33
N ASN A 96 -9.18 -7.30 -0.51
CA ASN A 96 -9.45 -7.23 -1.95
C ASN A 96 -8.84 -5.98 -2.59
N PRO A 97 -7.51 -5.80 -2.48
CA PRO A 97 -6.87 -4.63 -3.05
C PRO A 97 -6.97 -4.62 -4.58
N LEU A 98 -6.93 -3.43 -5.15
CA LEU A 98 -6.85 -3.27 -6.59
C LEU A 98 -5.50 -3.84 -7.06
N THR A 99 -5.53 -4.66 -8.10
CA THR A 99 -4.34 -5.32 -8.64
C THR A 99 -4.24 -5.13 -10.14
N VAL A 100 -3.10 -5.49 -10.70
CA VAL A 100 -2.88 -5.46 -12.14
C VAL A 100 -2.11 -6.72 -12.55
N ALA A 101 -2.33 -7.17 -13.78
CA ALA A 101 -1.60 -8.31 -14.33
C ALA A 101 -0.23 -7.88 -14.86
N PRO A 102 0.77 -8.79 -14.86
CA PRO A 102 2.11 -8.43 -15.34
C PRO A 102 2.17 -8.09 -16.84
N ASN A 103 1.23 -8.58 -17.64
CA ASN A 103 1.18 -8.30 -19.07
C ASN A 103 0.30 -7.10 -19.43
N ALA A 104 -0.24 -6.40 -18.45
CA ALA A 104 -1.05 -5.20 -18.71
C ALA A 104 -0.15 -4.06 -19.21
N PRO A 105 -0.69 -3.20 -20.08
CA PRO A 105 0.02 -1.97 -20.47
C PRO A 105 0.23 -1.06 -19.26
N VAL A 106 1.39 -0.43 -19.18
CA VAL A 106 1.73 0.37 -17.97
C VAL A 106 0.78 1.53 -17.74
N LEU A 107 0.27 2.17 -18.80
CA LEU A 107 -0.66 3.29 -18.62
C LEU A 107 -2.04 2.84 -18.16
N GLU A 108 -2.44 1.58 -18.42
CA GLU A 108 -3.63 1.01 -17.83
C GLU A 108 -3.49 0.95 -16.31
N ALA A 109 -2.35 0.46 -15.82
CA ALA A 109 -2.06 0.42 -14.39
C ALA A 109 -2.05 1.83 -13.79
N ALA A 110 -1.43 2.79 -14.49
CA ALA A 110 -1.42 4.18 -14.05
C ALA A 110 -2.82 4.76 -13.92
N SER A 111 -3.72 4.38 -14.84
CA SER A 111 -5.11 4.82 -14.80
C SER A 111 -5.83 4.29 -13.56
N TYR A 112 -5.62 3.03 -13.21
CA TYR A 112 -6.20 2.44 -12.01
C TYR A 112 -5.69 3.14 -10.75
N MET A 113 -4.39 3.42 -10.68
CA MET A 113 -3.80 4.12 -9.55
C MET A 113 -4.35 5.55 -9.42
N GLY A 114 -4.54 6.23 -10.54
CA GLY A 114 -5.11 7.57 -10.56
C GLY A 114 -6.54 7.62 -10.04
N LEU A 115 -7.38 6.67 -10.48
CA LEU A 115 -8.78 6.59 -10.06
C LEU A 115 -8.93 6.41 -8.55
N LYS A 116 -8.03 5.66 -7.92
CA LYS A 116 -8.08 5.33 -6.49
C LYS A 116 -7.12 6.17 -5.66
N ASN A 117 -6.40 7.09 -6.29
CA ASN A 117 -5.40 7.93 -5.63
C ASN A 117 -4.31 7.09 -4.92
N PHE A 118 -3.89 6.00 -5.54
CA PHE A 118 -2.81 5.15 -5.06
C PHE A 118 -1.53 5.46 -5.81
N ARG A 119 -0.40 5.33 -5.12
CA ARG A 119 0.94 5.49 -5.73
C ARG A 119 1.57 4.15 -6.08
N ARG A 120 1.05 3.06 -5.55
CA ARG A 120 1.56 1.71 -5.75
C ARG A 120 0.40 0.76 -5.94
N ILE A 121 0.63 -0.30 -6.73
CA ILE A 121 -0.36 -1.32 -7.00
C ILE A 121 0.34 -2.69 -7.01
N PRO A 122 -0.22 -3.70 -6.36
CA PRO A 122 0.33 -5.05 -6.44
C PRO A 122 0.07 -5.66 -7.81
N VAL A 123 1.08 -6.41 -8.28
CA VAL A 123 1.02 -7.14 -9.54
C VAL A 123 0.81 -8.61 -9.22
N ILE A 124 -0.27 -9.19 -9.73
CA ILE A 124 -0.57 -10.60 -9.48
C ILE A 124 -0.71 -11.37 -10.78
N ASP A 125 -0.26 -12.62 -10.73
CA ASP A 125 -0.39 -13.58 -11.81
C ASP A 125 -1.00 -14.85 -11.23
N LYS A 126 -2.20 -15.21 -11.69
CA LYS A 126 -2.94 -16.38 -11.20
C LYS A 126 -3.13 -16.37 -9.68
N GLY A 127 -3.42 -15.18 -9.14
CA GLY A 127 -3.62 -14.99 -7.71
C GLY A 127 -2.35 -14.84 -6.88
N MET A 128 -1.18 -15.07 -7.47
CA MET A 128 0.11 -14.99 -6.78
C MET A 128 0.71 -13.61 -6.93
N LEU A 129 1.26 -13.09 -5.84
CA LEU A 129 1.97 -11.81 -5.88
C LEU A 129 3.31 -12.00 -6.59
N VAL A 130 3.52 -11.27 -7.70
CA VAL A 130 4.75 -11.38 -8.50
C VAL A 130 5.54 -10.08 -8.53
N GLY A 131 4.96 -8.96 -8.13
CA GLY A 131 5.65 -7.68 -8.13
C GLY A 131 4.84 -6.57 -7.49
N MET A 132 5.48 -5.42 -7.37
CA MET A 132 4.84 -4.15 -6.99
C MET A 132 5.18 -3.12 -8.05
N LEU A 133 4.21 -2.30 -8.40
CA LEU A 133 4.36 -1.25 -9.40
C LEU A 133 4.04 0.10 -8.79
N SER A 134 4.92 1.07 -8.99
CA SER A 134 4.68 2.45 -8.56
C SER A 134 4.54 3.37 -9.76
N ILE A 135 3.93 4.55 -9.54
CA ILE A 135 3.90 5.61 -10.55
C ILE A 135 5.32 5.98 -10.96
N GLY A 136 6.25 6.00 -9.99
CA GLY A 136 7.66 6.29 -10.29
C GLY A 136 8.30 5.26 -11.20
N ASP A 137 7.98 3.97 -11.01
CA ASP A 137 8.49 2.89 -11.87
C ASP A 137 8.04 3.09 -13.33
N ILE A 138 6.77 3.43 -13.52
CA ILE A 138 6.20 3.67 -14.84
C ILE A 138 6.90 4.86 -15.50
N ASN A 139 7.00 5.95 -14.77
CA ASN A 139 7.60 7.18 -15.31
C ASN A 139 9.06 6.96 -15.67
N ARG A 140 9.82 6.27 -14.82
CA ARG A 140 11.22 5.96 -15.09
C ARG A 140 11.36 5.10 -16.34
N GLY A 141 10.54 4.07 -16.47
CA GLY A 141 10.57 3.18 -17.63
C GLY A 141 10.24 3.92 -18.93
N LEU A 142 9.19 4.72 -18.91
CA LEU A 142 8.79 5.50 -20.09
C LEU A 142 9.85 6.54 -20.45
N PHE A 143 10.46 7.18 -19.45
CA PHE A 143 11.52 8.16 -19.70
C PHE A 143 12.69 7.51 -20.42
N PHE A 144 13.17 6.35 -19.97
CA PHE A 144 14.31 5.69 -20.60
C PHE A 144 13.95 5.10 -21.96
N GLU A 145 12.73 4.65 -22.16
CA GLU A 145 12.34 4.09 -23.46
C GLU A 145 11.94 5.16 -24.49
N LYS A 146 11.18 6.17 -24.09
CA LYS A 146 10.57 7.15 -24.98
C LYS A 146 11.14 8.56 -24.81
N GLY A 147 11.37 8.99 -23.58
CA GLY A 147 11.74 10.36 -23.26
C GLY A 147 13.12 10.75 -23.74
N MET A 148 14.06 9.82 -23.78
CA MET A 148 15.43 10.08 -24.23
C MET A 148 15.55 10.19 -25.74
N ARG A 149 14.51 9.89 -26.49
CA ARG A 149 14.49 10.02 -27.95
C ARG A 149 14.18 11.45 -28.40
N GLY A 150 13.60 12.23 -27.51
CA GLY A 150 13.28 13.63 -27.78
C GLY A 150 14.40 14.53 -27.38
#